data_6356c074cd3db0876f5b93e864350e0d
#
_entry.id   6356c074cd3db0876f5b93e864350e0d
#
_cell.length_a   1.000
_cell.length_b   1.000
_cell.length_c   1.000
_cell.angle_alpha   90.00
_cell.angle_beta   90.00
_cell.angle_gamma   90.00
#
_symmetry.space_group_name_H-M   'P 1'
#
loop_
_entity.id
_entity.type
_entity.pdbx_description
1 polymer ?
#
loop_
_entity_poly.entity_id
_entity_poly.type
_entity_poly.pdbx_seq_one_letter_code
_entity_poly.pdbx_strand_id
1 'polypeptide(L)'
;MQVKDIVIVGGGSSGWMTAAALDVLCPHVNVTLIEDPNQGVIGVGESSLQQIRRFISLLGLKDSDWMKDIGATYKTAISFNDFWKKGESWLYPFGSPDE
;
A
#
# COMPACT_ATOMS: atom_id res chain seq x y z
N MET A 1 6.13 -30.84 4.65
CA MET A 1 6.95 -29.91 5.48
C MET A 1 6.12 -28.64 5.71
N GLN A 2 6.00 -28.20 6.94
CA GLN A 2 5.28 -26.99 7.29
C GLN A 2 6.29 -25.89 7.63
N VAL A 3 6.15 -24.73 6.99
CA VAL A 3 6.94 -23.54 7.30
C VAL A 3 6.52 -23.01 8.67
N LYS A 4 7.48 -22.76 9.54
CA LYS A 4 7.25 -22.22 10.88
C LYS A 4 7.83 -20.83 11.06
N ASP A 5 8.90 -20.53 10.38
CA ASP A 5 9.63 -19.28 10.52
C ASP A 5 9.84 -18.65 9.14
N ILE A 6 9.52 -17.38 9.03
CA ILE A 6 9.71 -16.56 7.83
C ILE A 6 10.53 -15.33 8.21
N VAL A 7 11.58 -15.06 7.47
CA VAL A 7 12.39 -13.85 7.60
C VAL A 7 12.16 -12.97 6.38
N ILE A 8 11.79 -11.73 6.63
CA ILE A 8 11.64 -10.69 5.60
C ILE A 8 12.85 -9.77 5.69
N VAL A 9 13.59 -9.63 4.61
CA VAL A 9 14.72 -8.71 4.52
C VAL A 9 14.29 -7.47 3.76
N GLY A 10 14.22 -6.35 4.44
CA GLY A 10 13.81 -5.07 3.90
C GLY A 10 12.66 -4.42 4.67
N GLY A 11 12.89 -3.22 5.20
CA GLY A 11 11.95 -2.44 6.01
C GLY A 11 11.20 -1.36 5.21
N GLY A 12 11.06 -1.51 3.90
CA GLY A 12 10.24 -0.65 3.06
C GLY A 12 8.76 -1.02 3.09
N SER A 13 7.95 -0.33 2.28
CA SER A 13 6.50 -0.55 2.23
C SER A 13 6.13 -1.99 1.93
N SER A 14 6.80 -2.65 0.98
CA SER A 14 6.49 -4.03 0.62
C SER A 14 6.86 -5.02 1.72
N GLY A 15 7.96 -4.80 2.43
CA GLY A 15 8.38 -5.64 3.56
C GLY A 15 7.36 -5.58 4.70
N TRP A 16 6.96 -4.40 5.12
CA TRP A 16 5.97 -4.21 6.18
C TRP A 16 4.57 -4.68 5.78
N MET A 17 4.15 -4.45 4.54
CA MET A 17 2.87 -4.98 4.05
C MET A 17 2.87 -6.51 4.02
N THR A 18 3.98 -7.13 3.63
CA THR A 18 4.14 -8.59 3.65
C THR A 18 4.06 -9.12 5.09
N ALA A 19 4.74 -8.48 6.02
CA ALA A 19 4.69 -8.85 7.43
C ALA A 19 3.27 -8.78 8.00
N ALA A 20 2.56 -7.70 7.73
CA ALA A 20 1.17 -7.52 8.17
C ALA A 20 0.23 -8.59 7.58
N ALA A 21 0.38 -8.91 6.30
CA ALA A 21 -0.42 -9.95 5.65
C ALA A 21 -0.13 -11.34 6.24
N LEU A 22 1.13 -11.67 6.49
CA LEU A 22 1.51 -12.96 7.09
C LEU A 22 0.99 -13.09 8.51
N ASP A 23 1.03 -12.02 9.30
CA ASP A 23 0.51 -12.02 10.68
C ASP A 23 -0.99 -12.37 10.73
N VAL A 24 -1.76 -11.83 9.80
CA VAL A 24 -3.20 -12.10 9.70
C VAL A 24 -3.53 -13.45 9.07
N LEU A 25 -2.86 -13.79 7.97
CA LEU A 25 -3.21 -14.98 7.18
C LEU A 25 -2.54 -16.26 7.66
N CYS A 26 -1.40 -16.14 8.31
CA CYS A 26 -0.57 -17.26 8.75
C CYS A 26 -0.22 -17.14 10.24
N PRO A 27 -1.21 -17.15 11.15
CA PRO A 27 -0.98 -16.90 12.57
C PRO A 27 -0.11 -17.98 13.25
N HIS A 28 0.13 -19.10 12.58
CA HIS A 28 1.01 -20.18 13.05
C HIS A 28 2.47 -20.00 12.67
N VAL A 29 2.80 -18.95 11.92
CA VAL A 29 4.16 -18.68 11.44
C VAL A 29 4.77 -17.53 12.25
N ASN A 30 6.02 -17.72 12.66
CA ASN A 30 6.80 -16.64 13.25
C ASN A 30 7.39 -15.77 12.14
N VAL A 31 7.10 -14.49 12.16
CA VAL A 31 7.59 -13.53 11.18
C VAL A 31 8.63 -12.63 11.82
N THR A 32 9.80 -12.56 11.20
CA THR A 32 10.88 -11.65 11.59
C THR A 32 11.20 -10.73 10.42
N LEU A 33 11.15 -9.41 10.64
CA LEU A 33 11.53 -8.43 9.64
C LEU A 33 12.88 -7.82 10.03
N ILE A 34 13.80 -7.79 9.08
CA ILE A 34 15.14 -7.21 9.23
C ILE A 34 15.22 -5.95 8.36
N GLU A 35 15.54 -4.83 8.98
CA GLU A 35 15.74 -3.57 8.27
C GLU A 35 17.08 -2.91 8.65
N ASP A 36 17.59 -2.08 7.74
CA ASP A 36 18.74 -1.22 8.03
C ASP A 36 18.24 0.12 8.57
N PRO A 37 18.52 0.46 9.84
CA PRO A 37 18.05 1.71 10.44
C PRO A 37 18.72 2.96 9.83
N ASN A 38 19.81 2.79 9.08
CA ASN A 38 20.53 3.90 8.43
C ASN A 38 20.03 4.18 7.02
N GLN A 39 19.20 3.29 6.47
CA GLN A 39 18.61 3.46 5.15
C GLN A 39 17.29 4.21 5.27
N GLY A 40 17.27 5.45 4.80
CA GLY A 40 16.06 6.26 4.78
C GLY A 40 15.01 5.72 3.83
N VAL A 41 13.78 6.17 4.03
CA VAL A 41 12.66 5.86 3.13
C VAL A 41 12.88 6.56 1.79
N ILE A 42 12.91 5.78 0.71
CA ILE A 42 12.97 6.30 -0.65
C ILE A 42 11.52 6.59 -1.08
N GLY A 43 11.01 7.73 -0.68
CA GLY A 43 9.65 8.16 -1.02
C GLY A 43 9.68 9.55 -1.63
N VAL A 44 9.12 9.69 -2.83
CA VAL A 44 8.94 10.98 -3.52
C VAL A 44 7.47 11.37 -3.63
N GLY A 45 6.62 10.67 -2.93
CA GLY A 45 5.17 10.70 -3.00
C GLY A 45 4.64 9.33 -3.43
N GLU A 46 3.66 8.85 -2.72
CA GLU A 46 3.09 7.54 -3.00
C GLU A 46 1.59 7.66 -3.23
N SER A 47 1.13 7.08 -4.32
CA SER A 47 -0.27 6.87 -4.55
C SER A 47 -0.53 5.42 -4.92
N SER A 48 -1.60 4.87 -4.37
CA SER A 48 -1.97 3.47 -4.57
C SER A 48 -3.01 3.32 -5.69
N LEU A 49 -3.20 2.09 -6.11
CA LEU A 49 -4.27 1.66 -6.99
C LEU A 49 -5.42 1.01 -6.19
N GLN A 50 -6.49 0.64 -6.86
CA GLN A 50 -7.67 0.03 -6.22
C GLN A 50 -7.36 -1.22 -5.40
N GLN A 51 -6.31 -1.95 -5.77
CA GLN A 51 -5.89 -3.17 -5.07
C GLN A 51 -5.56 -2.95 -3.60
N ILE A 52 -5.17 -1.73 -3.21
CA ILE A 52 -4.88 -1.43 -1.80
C ILE A 52 -6.11 -1.62 -0.91
N ARG A 53 -7.32 -1.35 -1.41
CA ARG A 53 -8.55 -1.55 -0.65
C ARG A 53 -8.76 -3.01 -0.28
N ARG A 54 -8.45 -3.92 -1.22
CA ARG A 54 -8.53 -5.37 -0.95
C ARG A 54 -7.53 -5.79 0.12
N PHE A 55 -6.32 -5.25 0.06
CA PHE A 55 -5.28 -5.51 1.05
C PHE A 55 -5.69 -5.02 2.43
N ILE A 56 -6.15 -3.78 2.56
CA ILE A 56 -6.62 -3.21 3.83
C ILE A 56 -7.80 -4.00 4.41
N SER A 57 -8.75 -4.39 3.54
CA SER A 57 -9.88 -5.23 3.94
C SER A 57 -9.42 -6.62 4.44
N LEU A 58 -8.42 -7.21 3.78
CA LEU A 58 -7.82 -8.47 4.19
C LEU A 58 -7.21 -8.40 5.60
N LEU A 59 -6.63 -7.26 5.95
CA LEU A 59 -6.10 -7.01 7.29
C LEU A 59 -7.20 -6.74 8.34
N GLY A 60 -8.46 -6.64 7.93
CA GLY A 60 -9.57 -6.31 8.83
C GLY A 60 -9.58 -4.85 9.28
N LEU A 61 -8.86 -3.97 8.59
CA LEU A 61 -8.77 -2.56 8.93
C LEU A 61 -9.85 -1.73 8.21
N LYS A 62 -10.35 -0.72 8.91
CA LYS A 62 -11.19 0.34 8.34
C LYS A 62 -10.34 1.57 8.03
N ASP A 63 -10.79 2.41 7.12
CA ASP A 63 -10.09 3.64 6.76
C ASP A 63 -9.81 4.53 7.98
N SER A 64 -10.73 4.58 8.94
CA SER A 64 -10.56 5.30 10.20
C SER A 64 -9.41 4.81 11.08
N ASP A 65 -8.99 3.56 10.90
CA ASP A 65 -7.96 2.95 11.76
C ASP A 65 -6.54 3.38 11.37
N TRP A 66 -6.34 3.81 10.14
CA TRP A 66 -5.00 4.05 9.62
C TRP A 66 -4.82 5.36 8.84
N MET A 67 -5.84 5.85 8.11
CA MET A 67 -5.66 6.98 7.20
C MET A 67 -5.22 8.25 7.91
N LYS A 68 -5.79 8.52 9.09
CA LYS A 68 -5.42 9.70 9.88
C LYS A 68 -3.97 9.66 10.35
N ASP A 69 -3.52 8.49 10.79
CA ASP A 69 -2.19 8.33 11.37
C ASP A 69 -1.07 8.53 10.34
N ILE A 70 -1.34 8.17 9.10
CA ILE A 70 -0.38 8.34 8.00
C ILE A 70 -0.64 9.55 7.11
N GLY A 71 -1.66 10.36 7.44
CA GLY A 71 -2.02 11.53 6.63
C GLY A 71 -2.54 11.17 5.23
N ALA A 72 -3.16 9.99 5.08
CA ALA A 72 -3.67 9.54 3.80
C ALA A 72 -4.95 10.27 3.39
N THR A 73 -5.14 10.44 2.10
CA THR A 73 -6.36 10.99 1.48
C THR A 73 -6.86 10.09 0.37
N TYR A 74 -8.12 10.21 0.01
CA TYR A 74 -8.67 9.49 -1.12
C TYR A 74 -8.15 10.04 -2.44
N LYS A 75 -7.88 9.13 -3.36
CA LYS A 75 -7.51 9.42 -4.73
C LYS A 75 -8.70 9.14 -5.64
N THR A 76 -9.18 10.18 -6.31
CA THR A 76 -10.39 10.09 -7.15
C THR A 76 -10.10 9.97 -8.63
N ALA A 77 -9.03 10.58 -9.09
CA ALA A 77 -8.67 10.58 -10.51
C ALA A 77 -7.18 10.89 -10.71
N ILE A 78 -6.68 10.63 -11.90
CA ILE A 78 -5.40 11.13 -12.39
C ILE A 78 -5.67 12.19 -13.46
N SER A 79 -5.05 13.36 -13.34
CA SER A 79 -5.06 14.37 -14.38
C SER A 79 -3.83 14.19 -15.26
N PHE A 80 -4.06 14.04 -16.56
CA PHE A 80 -3.02 14.01 -17.57
C PHE A 80 -2.99 15.37 -18.27
N ASN A 81 -1.93 16.12 -18.07
CA ASN A 81 -1.74 17.44 -18.65
C ASN A 81 -0.62 17.37 -19.67
N ASP A 82 -0.84 17.92 -20.86
CA ASP A 82 0.14 17.95 -21.96
C ASP A 82 0.65 16.55 -22.40
N PHE A 83 -0.06 15.50 -22.05
CA PHE A 83 0.35 14.12 -22.33
C PHE A 83 0.23 13.77 -23.83
N TRP A 84 -0.91 14.10 -24.42
CA TRP A 84 -1.18 13.84 -25.83
C TRP A 84 -0.77 15.03 -26.71
N LYS A 85 -1.16 16.22 -26.29
CA LYS A 85 -0.89 17.46 -27.01
C LYS A 85 -0.77 18.61 -26.02
N LYS A 86 0.16 19.51 -26.27
CA LYS A 86 0.37 20.69 -25.43
C LYS A 86 -0.90 21.52 -25.32
N GLY A 87 -1.26 21.86 -24.09
CA GLY A 87 -2.47 22.64 -23.76
C GLY A 87 -3.73 21.79 -23.59
N GLU A 88 -3.67 20.48 -23.80
CA GLU A 88 -4.79 19.57 -23.54
C GLU A 88 -4.65 18.86 -22.20
N SER A 89 -5.77 18.68 -21.51
CA SER A 89 -5.86 17.97 -20.24
C SER A 89 -7.07 17.04 -20.25
N TRP A 90 -6.91 15.89 -19.61
CA TRP A 90 -8.02 14.98 -19.39
C TRP A 90 -7.87 14.25 -18.06
N LEU A 91 -8.99 13.79 -17.51
CA LEU A 91 -9.04 13.07 -16.24
C LEU A 91 -9.30 11.58 -16.49
N TYR A 92 -8.55 10.75 -15.78
CA TYR A 92 -8.81 9.32 -15.67
C TYR A 92 -9.35 9.02 -14.28
N PRO A 93 -10.67 8.85 -14.11
CA PRO A 93 -11.27 8.59 -12.81
C PRO A 93 -11.00 7.14 -12.35
N PHE A 94 -10.96 6.94 -11.03
CA PHE A 94 -10.88 5.61 -10.42
C PHE A 94 -12.28 5.18 -10.00
N GLY A 95 -12.73 4.07 -10.57
CA GLY A 95 -14.05 3.52 -10.28
C GLY A 95 -15.20 4.27 -10.93
N SER A 96 -16.38 3.74 -10.70
CA SER A 96 -17.65 4.38 -11.04
C SER A 96 -18.17 5.15 -9.82
N PRO A 97 -18.94 6.24 -10.02
CA PRO A 97 -19.59 6.94 -8.92
C PRO A 97 -20.53 6.06 -8.08
N ASP A 98 -20.93 4.93 -8.65
CA ASP A 98 -21.89 3.98 -8.05
C ASP A 98 -21.21 2.75 -7.41
N GLU A 99 -19.90 2.71 -7.35
CA GLU A 99 -19.13 1.62 -6.73
C GLU A 99 -18.64 1.95 -5.32
#